data_725694db08c31d9e66b666d708f5bc45
#
_entry.id   725694db08c31d9e66b666d708f5bc45
#
_cell.length_a   1.000
_cell.length_b   1.000
_cell.length_c   1.000
_cell.angle_alpha   90.00
_cell.angle_beta   90.00
_cell.angle_gamma   90.00
#
_symmetry.space_group_name_H-M   'P 1'
#
loop_
_entity.id
_entity.type
_entity.pdbx_description
1 polymer ?
#
loop_
_entity_poly.entity_id
_entity_poly.type
_entity_poly.pdbx_seq_one_letter_code
_entity_poly.pdbx_strand_id
1 'polypeptide(L)'
;YAVLSYYLIFIQMLLNVSYNDPAIKRRIEEAVGAPFSLQQRWKMRGIGSQKLNITSSSIDIHNLLILDQNINTCNVELRPKGVIIRFRSLLETYALVIPYYKLKLYKGKAREYSIYMDKYFIKVLADAKTIHAFFKKVADQKSSNLPPSIEDIKN
;
A
#
# COMPACT_ATOMS: atom_id res chain seq x y z
N TYR A 1 -4.43 -28.33 -10.92
CA TYR A 1 -3.55 -27.28 -11.48
C TYR A 1 -4.21 -25.88 -11.47
N ALA A 2 -5.48 -25.79 -11.84
CA ALA A 2 -6.19 -24.51 -11.84
C ALA A 2 -6.38 -23.93 -10.43
N VAL A 3 -6.64 -24.77 -9.42
CA VAL A 3 -6.85 -24.36 -8.04
C VAL A 3 -5.54 -23.84 -7.40
N LEU A 4 -4.40 -24.50 -7.68
CA LEU A 4 -3.07 -24.08 -7.21
C LEU A 4 -2.66 -22.74 -7.88
N SER A 5 -2.97 -22.59 -9.17
CA SER A 5 -2.71 -21.35 -9.89
C SER A 5 -3.55 -20.19 -9.33
N TYR A 6 -4.83 -20.44 -9.01
CA TYR A 6 -5.70 -19.47 -8.33
C TYR A 6 -5.17 -19.12 -6.92
N TYR A 7 -4.70 -20.11 -6.18
CA TYR A 7 -4.16 -19.89 -4.82
C TYR A 7 -2.87 -19.08 -4.87
N LEU A 8 -1.97 -19.38 -5.80
CA LEU A 8 -0.74 -18.60 -6.01
C LEU A 8 -1.03 -17.18 -6.49
N ILE A 9 -2.05 -17.01 -7.32
CA ILE A 9 -2.51 -15.70 -7.81
C ILE A 9 -3.08 -14.86 -6.66
N PHE A 10 -3.78 -15.48 -5.70
CA PHE A 10 -4.32 -14.80 -4.52
C PHE A 10 -3.26 -14.36 -3.51
N ILE A 11 -2.10 -15.03 -3.49
CA ILE A 11 -1.03 -14.75 -2.52
C ILE A 11 -0.11 -13.64 -3.01
N GLN A 12 0.02 -13.46 -4.33
CA GLN A 12 0.93 -12.46 -4.88
C GLN A 12 0.26 -11.09 -5.00
N MET A 13 0.60 -10.20 -4.07
CA MET A 13 0.05 -8.84 -4.01
C MET A 13 1.03 -7.77 -4.53
N LEU A 14 2.21 -8.18 -5.02
CA LEU A 14 3.13 -7.33 -5.75
C LEU A 14 2.90 -7.53 -7.25
N LEU A 15 2.33 -6.52 -7.90
CA LEU A 15 1.83 -6.62 -9.27
C LEU A 15 2.51 -5.61 -10.19
N ASN A 16 2.78 -6.02 -11.43
CA ASN A 16 3.17 -5.09 -12.49
C ASN A 16 1.89 -4.44 -13.04
N VAL A 17 1.76 -3.14 -12.86
CA VAL A 17 0.57 -2.37 -13.26
C VAL A 17 0.86 -1.42 -14.44
N SER A 18 1.95 -1.66 -15.16
CA SER A 18 2.38 -0.83 -16.30
C SER A 18 1.39 -0.83 -17.44
N TYR A 19 0.68 -1.92 -17.60
CA TYR A 19 -0.26 -2.13 -18.71
C TYR A 19 -1.70 -2.07 -18.22
N ASN A 20 -2.60 -1.61 -19.07
CA ASN A 20 -4.02 -1.56 -18.77
C ASN A 20 -4.64 -2.96 -18.91
N ASP A 21 -4.43 -3.79 -17.89
CA ASP A 21 -4.94 -5.16 -17.83
C ASP A 21 -6.20 -5.22 -16.96
N PRO A 22 -7.37 -5.53 -17.54
CA PRO A 22 -8.62 -5.62 -16.77
C PRO A 22 -8.59 -6.67 -15.65
N ALA A 23 -7.84 -7.77 -15.84
CA ALA A 23 -7.71 -8.82 -14.83
C ALA A 23 -6.96 -8.32 -13.60
N ILE A 24 -5.88 -7.57 -13.80
CA ILE A 24 -5.11 -6.96 -12.69
C ILE A 24 -5.95 -5.91 -11.98
N LYS A 25 -6.65 -5.06 -12.72
CA LYS A 25 -7.55 -4.06 -12.15
C LYS A 25 -8.62 -4.71 -11.27
N ARG A 26 -9.21 -5.80 -11.73
CA ARG A 26 -10.21 -6.55 -10.97
C ARG A 26 -9.63 -7.14 -9.69
N ARG A 27 -8.43 -7.71 -9.75
CA ARG A 27 -7.74 -8.25 -8.58
C ARG A 27 -7.49 -7.17 -7.52
N ILE A 28 -7.08 -5.99 -7.94
CA ILE A 28 -6.86 -4.85 -7.04
C ILE A 28 -8.18 -4.43 -6.39
N GLU A 29 -9.24 -4.30 -7.17
CA GLU A 29 -10.56 -3.92 -6.66
C GLU A 29 -11.14 -4.95 -5.69
N GLU A 30 -10.91 -6.23 -5.94
CA GLU A 30 -11.34 -7.30 -5.02
C GLU A 30 -10.57 -7.24 -3.69
N ALA A 31 -9.29 -6.91 -3.74
CA ALA A 31 -8.44 -6.87 -2.55
C ALA A 31 -8.63 -5.63 -1.69
N VAL A 32 -8.70 -4.44 -2.30
CA VAL A 32 -8.69 -3.16 -1.59
C VAL A 32 -9.89 -2.26 -1.91
N GLY A 33 -10.77 -2.70 -2.78
CA GLY A 33 -11.95 -1.94 -3.21
C GLY A 33 -11.67 -1.06 -4.42
N ALA A 34 -12.75 -0.56 -5.03
CA ALA A 34 -12.69 0.35 -6.14
C ALA A 34 -12.14 1.72 -5.70
N PRO A 35 -11.58 2.52 -6.63
CA PRO A 35 -11.12 3.87 -6.28
C PRO A 35 -12.26 4.71 -5.69
N PHE A 36 -11.92 5.58 -4.75
CA PHE A 36 -12.87 6.53 -4.22
C PHE A 36 -13.40 7.46 -5.32
N SER A 37 -14.67 7.84 -5.23
CA SER A 37 -15.28 8.82 -6.12
C SER A 37 -14.65 10.21 -5.91
N LEU A 38 -14.80 11.11 -6.88
CA LEU A 38 -14.29 12.47 -6.77
C LEU A 38 -14.86 13.19 -5.54
N GLN A 39 -16.13 12.95 -5.22
CA GLN A 39 -16.78 13.53 -4.05
C GLN A 39 -16.16 13.01 -2.75
N GLN A 40 -15.91 11.71 -2.66
CA GLN A 40 -15.25 11.10 -1.51
C GLN A 40 -13.81 11.61 -1.35
N ARG A 41 -13.06 11.72 -2.45
CA ARG A 41 -11.70 12.25 -2.44
C ARG A 41 -11.66 13.66 -1.88
N TRP A 42 -12.65 14.47 -2.24
CA TRP A 42 -12.74 15.85 -1.76
C TRP A 42 -13.03 15.91 -0.26
N LYS A 43 -13.97 15.08 0.21
CA LYS A 43 -14.30 14.98 1.64
C LYS A 43 -13.11 14.51 2.48
N MET A 44 -12.29 13.59 1.93
CA MET A 44 -11.11 13.05 2.60
C MET A 44 -9.89 13.97 2.49
N ARG A 45 -9.99 15.08 1.78
CA ARG A 45 -8.87 16.01 1.49
C ARG A 45 -7.73 15.31 0.77
N GLY A 46 -8.07 14.48 -0.23
CA GLY A 46 -7.13 13.70 -1.01
C GLY A 46 -6.93 12.30 -0.46
N ILE A 47 -6.57 11.38 -1.35
CA ILE A 47 -6.38 9.96 -1.04
C ILE A 47 -4.96 9.48 -1.34
N GLY A 48 -4.12 10.33 -1.92
CA GLY A 48 -2.75 9.99 -2.29
C GLY A 48 -1.72 10.68 -1.42
N SER A 49 -0.60 10.00 -1.21
CA SER A 49 0.54 10.63 -0.56
C SER A 49 1.33 11.48 -1.55
N GLN A 50 2.12 12.39 -1.03
CA GLN A 50 3.23 12.94 -1.80
C GLN A 50 4.25 11.85 -2.12
N LYS A 51 5.24 12.17 -2.95
CA LYS A 51 6.35 11.25 -3.24
C LYS A 51 7.14 10.97 -1.96
N LEU A 52 7.25 9.68 -1.61
CA LEU A 52 7.95 9.23 -0.40
C LEU A 52 9.28 8.59 -0.78
N ASN A 53 10.33 8.91 -0.02
CA ASN A 53 11.64 8.32 -0.22
C ASN A 53 11.72 6.97 0.50
N ILE A 54 12.04 5.91 -0.24
CA ILE A 54 12.19 4.56 0.31
C ILE A 54 13.58 4.45 0.92
N THR A 55 13.65 4.13 2.21
CA THR A 55 14.92 3.94 2.93
C THR A 55 15.35 2.48 2.96
N SER A 56 14.40 1.56 2.93
CA SER A 56 14.64 0.11 2.97
C SER A 56 13.42 -0.63 2.47
N SER A 57 13.61 -1.84 1.95
CA SER A 57 12.51 -2.68 1.50
C SER A 57 12.86 -4.16 1.54
N SER A 58 11.84 -5.02 1.48
CA SER A 58 12.01 -6.46 1.34
C SER A 58 12.72 -6.81 0.04
N ILE A 59 13.30 -8.00 0.00
CA ILE A 59 14.20 -8.41 -1.10
C ILE A 59 13.55 -8.36 -2.48
N ASP A 60 12.29 -8.78 -2.60
CA ASP A 60 11.59 -8.76 -3.88
C ASP A 60 11.45 -7.35 -4.45
N ILE A 61 11.13 -6.39 -3.59
CA ILE A 61 11.00 -4.98 -3.95
C ILE A 61 12.38 -4.36 -4.17
N HIS A 62 13.33 -4.67 -3.29
CA HIS A 62 14.70 -4.18 -3.40
C HIS A 62 15.35 -4.58 -4.74
N ASN A 63 15.15 -5.82 -5.18
CA ASN A 63 15.69 -6.29 -6.45
C ASN A 63 15.13 -5.52 -7.66
N LEU A 64 13.88 -5.04 -7.57
CA LEU A 64 13.31 -4.19 -8.61
C LEU A 64 13.89 -2.77 -8.54
N LEU A 65 14.06 -2.23 -7.34
CA LEU A 65 14.54 -0.86 -7.14
C LEU A 65 16.00 -0.67 -7.55
N ILE A 66 16.86 -1.66 -7.31
CA ILE A 66 18.29 -1.56 -7.65
C ILE A 66 18.56 -1.58 -9.17
N LEU A 67 17.59 -2.01 -9.97
CA LEU A 67 17.71 -1.95 -11.42
C LEU A 67 17.69 -0.52 -11.95
N ASP A 68 17.11 0.40 -11.20
CA ASP A 68 17.03 1.81 -11.53
C ASP A 68 18.02 2.58 -10.65
N GLN A 69 18.89 3.38 -11.29
CA GLN A 69 19.91 4.17 -10.58
C GLN A 69 19.36 5.48 -10.00
N ASN A 70 18.07 5.73 -10.13
CA ASN A 70 17.43 6.91 -9.59
C ASN A 70 17.14 6.75 -8.09
N ILE A 71 16.77 7.85 -7.42
CA ILE A 71 16.33 7.82 -6.04
C ILE A 71 15.07 6.96 -5.94
N ASN A 72 15.08 6.01 -5.02
CA ASN A 72 13.97 5.09 -4.81
C ASN A 72 12.81 5.82 -4.14
N THR A 73 11.69 5.95 -4.84
CA THR A 73 10.50 6.64 -4.35
C THR A 73 9.25 5.83 -4.58
N CYS A 74 8.21 6.11 -3.80
CA CYS A 74 6.90 5.51 -3.97
C CYS A 74 5.80 6.51 -3.65
N ASN A 75 4.58 6.15 -4.04
CA ASN A 75 3.36 6.87 -3.67
C ASN A 75 2.39 5.87 -3.05
N VAL A 76 1.62 6.32 -2.07
CA VAL A 76 0.59 5.52 -1.41
C VAL A 76 -0.78 6.09 -1.75
N GLU A 77 -1.68 5.22 -2.19
CA GLU A 77 -3.07 5.56 -2.47
C GLU A 77 -3.99 4.86 -1.49
N LEU A 78 -4.90 5.62 -0.87
CA LEU A 78 -5.96 5.07 -0.03
C LEU A 78 -7.09 4.49 -0.89
N ARG A 79 -7.55 3.31 -0.51
CA ARG A 79 -8.71 2.64 -1.07
C ARG A 79 -9.70 2.33 0.05
N PRO A 80 -10.97 2.00 -0.27
CA PRO A 80 -11.96 1.71 0.77
C PRO A 80 -11.58 0.57 1.72
N LYS A 81 -10.85 -0.44 1.22
CA LYS A 81 -10.50 -1.63 2.02
C LYS A 81 -8.99 -1.85 2.16
N GLY A 82 -8.17 -0.89 1.79
CA GLY A 82 -6.73 -1.03 1.89
C GLY A 82 -5.96 0.12 1.29
N VAL A 83 -4.69 -0.12 1.01
CA VAL A 83 -3.79 0.86 0.38
C VAL A 83 -3.06 0.21 -0.78
N ILE A 84 -2.63 1.04 -1.72
CA ILE A 84 -1.78 0.64 -2.84
C ILE A 84 -0.51 1.46 -2.78
N ILE A 85 0.65 0.80 -2.77
CA ILE A 85 1.94 1.46 -2.84
C ILE A 85 2.50 1.23 -4.23
N ARG A 86 2.68 2.32 -5.00
CA ARG A 86 3.24 2.26 -6.35
C ARG A 86 4.65 2.79 -6.38
N PHE A 87 5.51 2.07 -7.09
CA PHE A 87 6.88 2.50 -7.35
C PHE A 87 7.29 2.11 -8.78
N ARG A 88 8.29 2.77 -9.30
CA ARG A 88 8.81 2.49 -10.64
C ARG A 88 10.12 1.73 -10.56
N SER A 89 10.30 0.80 -11.50
CA SER A 89 11.56 0.14 -11.76
C SER A 89 11.79 0.16 -13.26
N LEU A 90 12.80 0.91 -13.71
CA LEU A 90 13.05 1.20 -15.11
C LEU A 90 11.82 1.88 -15.75
N LEU A 91 11.23 1.28 -16.78
CA LEU A 91 10.04 1.81 -17.46
C LEU A 91 8.72 1.18 -16.93
N GLU A 92 8.83 0.28 -15.97
CA GLU A 92 7.68 -0.45 -15.44
C GLU A 92 7.20 0.15 -14.13
N THR A 93 5.90 0.09 -13.89
CA THR A 93 5.27 0.48 -12.63
C THR A 93 4.77 -0.76 -11.90
N TYR A 94 5.16 -0.87 -10.63
CA TYR A 94 4.73 -1.95 -9.75
C TYR A 94 3.83 -1.42 -8.65
N ALA A 95 2.92 -2.25 -8.18
CA ALA A 95 2.02 -1.91 -7.09
C ALA A 95 2.05 -3.02 -6.04
N LEU A 96 2.29 -2.62 -4.79
CA LEU A 96 2.07 -3.48 -3.63
C LEU A 96 0.67 -3.17 -3.11
N VAL A 97 -0.21 -4.16 -3.18
CA VAL A 97 -1.63 -4.03 -2.83
C VAL A 97 -1.85 -4.62 -1.45
N ILE A 98 -2.28 -3.80 -0.49
CA ILE A 98 -2.35 -4.19 0.92
C ILE A 98 -3.77 -3.98 1.46
N PRO A 99 -4.56 -5.06 1.65
CA PRO A 99 -5.82 -4.95 2.39
C PRO A 99 -5.56 -4.50 3.83
N TYR A 100 -6.48 -3.74 4.43
CA TYR A 100 -6.30 -3.24 5.80
C TYR A 100 -6.12 -4.36 6.82
N TYR A 101 -6.76 -5.51 6.63
CA TYR A 101 -6.63 -6.62 7.58
C TYR A 101 -5.23 -7.27 7.56
N LYS A 102 -4.44 -7.02 6.52
CA LYS A 102 -3.03 -7.48 6.43
C LYS A 102 -2.02 -6.38 6.69
N LEU A 103 -2.46 -5.13 6.68
CA LEU A 103 -1.58 -3.98 6.85
C LEU A 103 -1.06 -3.87 8.28
N LYS A 104 0.26 -3.79 8.42
CA LYS A 104 0.91 -3.44 9.67
C LYS A 104 1.73 -2.17 9.44
N LEU A 105 1.43 -1.14 10.22
CA LEU A 105 2.06 0.16 10.09
C LEU A 105 2.77 0.51 11.39
N TYR A 106 4.06 0.80 11.30
CA TYR A 106 4.87 1.19 12.46
C TYR A 106 5.56 2.53 12.20
N LYS A 107 5.61 3.37 13.24
CA LYS A 107 6.40 4.59 13.24
C LYS A 107 7.74 4.28 13.92
N GLY A 108 8.82 4.36 13.16
CA GLY A 108 10.18 4.14 13.66
C GLY A 108 10.78 5.35 14.35
N LYS A 109 11.90 5.14 15.03
CA LYS A 109 12.59 6.18 15.81
C LYS A 109 13.27 7.25 14.93
N ALA A 110 13.69 6.92 13.73
CA ALA A 110 14.51 7.77 12.86
C ALA A 110 13.68 8.47 11.77
N ARG A 111 12.51 9.00 12.11
CA ARG A 111 11.59 9.64 11.16
C ARG A 111 11.23 8.71 10.00
N GLU A 112 10.97 7.47 10.30
CA GLU A 112 10.56 6.46 9.32
C GLU A 112 9.19 5.90 9.65
N TYR A 113 8.43 5.56 8.59
CA TYR A 113 7.28 4.68 8.69
C TYR A 113 7.63 3.36 8.03
N SER A 114 7.25 2.26 8.65
CA SER A 114 7.41 0.91 8.12
C SER A 114 6.05 0.33 7.81
N ILE A 115 5.90 -0.14 6.58
CA ILE A 115 4.65 -0.72 6.06
C ILE A 115 4.93 -2.18 5.77
N TYR A 116 4.21 -3.08 6.45
CA TYR A 116 4.38 -4.53 6.31
C TYR A 116 3.10 -5.17 5.81
N MET A 117 3.28 -6.18 4.96
CA MET A 117 2.24 -7.13 4.59
C MET A 117 2.90 -8.47 4.27
N ASP A 118 2.64 -9.48 5.11
CA ASP A 118 3.25 -10.81 4.97
C ASP A 118 4.79 -10.71 4.87
N LYS A 119 5.39 -11.20 3.78
CA LYS A 119 6.84 -11.13 3.54
C LYS A 119 7.32 -9.79 2.98
N TYR A 120 6.39 -8.91 2.59
CA TYR A 120 6.75 -7.63 1.98
C TYR A 120 6.84 -6.53 3.03
N PHE A 121 7.81 -5.65 2.86
CA PHE A 121 7.84 -4.40 3.62
C PHE A 121 8.49 -3.28 2.81
N ILE A 122 8.07 -2.06 3.12
CA ILE A 122 8.68 -0.83 2.62
C ILE A 122 8.81 0.13 3.80
N LYS A 123 10.00 0.69 3.96
CA LYS A 123 10.27 1.76 4.93
C LYS A 123 10.47 3.05 4.19
N VAL A 124 9.80 4.10 4.63
CA VAL A 124 9.83 5.41 3.99
C VAL A 124 10.22 6.49 4.98
N LEU A 125 10.95 7.50 4.49
CA LEU A 125 11.35 8.65 5.29
C LEU A 125 10.15 9.58 5.50
N ALA A 126 9.96 10.06 6.73
CA ALA A 126 8.90 10.98 7.09
C ALA A 126 9.53 12.29 7.61
N ASP A 127 10.02 13.10 6.69
CA ASP A 127 10.72 14.37 6.97
C ASP A 127 9.81 15.60 6.86
N ALA A 128 8.51 15.42 6.71
CA ALA A 128 7.55 16.50 6.59
C ALA A 128 6.27 16.21 7.39
N LYS A 129 5.66 17.26 7.91
CA LYS A 129 4.38 17.17 8.67
C LYS A 129 3.26 16.56 7.84
N THR A 130 3.24 16.85 6.53
CA THR A 130 2.24 16.32 5.60
C THR A 130 2.31 14.81 5.48
N ILE A 131 3.51 14.22 5.59
CA ILE A 131 3.71 12.77 5.56
C ILE A 131 3.13 12.14 6.84
N HIS A 132 3.40 12.73 7.99
CA HIS A 132 2.81 12.26 9.26
C HIS A 132 1.29 12.33 9.23
N ALA A 133 0.73 13.43 8.70
CA ALA A 133 -0.71 13.59 8.57
C ALA A 133 -1.31 12.53 7.64
N PHE A 134 -0.63 12.19 6.56
CA PHE A 134 -1.07 11.15 5.64
C PHE A 134 -1.10 9.77 6.31
N PHE A 135 -0.05 9.39 7.02
CA PHE A 135 0.00 8.09 7.71
C PHE A 135 -1.00 8.01 8.86
N LYS A 136 -1.30 9.12 9.52
CA LYS A 136 -2.41 9.18 10.48
C LYS A 136 -3.74 8.86 9.79
N LYS A 137 -3.97 9.42 8.60
CA LYS A 137 -5.15 9.13 7.80
C LYS A 137 -5.23 7.65 7.44
N VAL A 138 -4.10 7.02 7.08
CA VAL A 138 -4.02 5.57 6.81
C VAL A 138 -4.42 4.78 8.04
N ALA A 139 -3.87 5.12 9.20
CA ALA A 139 -4.18 4.45 10.47
C ALA A 139 -5.66 4.58 10.84
N ASP A 140 -6.24 5.77 10.65
CA ASP A 140 -7.66 6.03 10.91
C ASP A 140 -8.56 5.20 9.99
N GLN A 141 -8.23 5.11 8.71
CA GLN A 141 -8.97 4.31 7.75
C GLN A 141 -8.89 2.82 8.08
N LYS A 142 -7.71 2.34 8.47
CA LYS A 142 -7.54 0.96 8.90
C LYS A 142 -8.42 0.66 10.12
N SER A 143 -8.39 1.51 11.14
CA SER A 143 -9.18 1.34 12.36
C SER A 143 -10.68 1.32 12.07
N SER A 144 -11.15 2.17 11.15
CA SER A 144 -12.56 2.25 10.78
C SER A 144 -13.05 1.04 10.01
N ASN A 145 -12.17 0.31 9.34
CA ASN A 145 -12.51 -0.81 8.48
C ASN A 145 -12.32 -2.19 9.13
N LEU A 146 -11.70 -2.25 10.31
CA LEU A 146 -11.54 -3.50 11.04
C LEU A 146 -12.76 -3.74 11.94
N PRO A 147 -13.18 -5.01 12.13
CA PRO A 147 -14.22 -5.29 13.12
C PRO A 147 -13.75 -4.90 14.52
N PRO A 148 -14.67 -4.48 15.43
CA PRO A 148 -14.29 -4.13 16.79
C PRO A 148 -13.64 -5.34 17.47
N SER A 149 -12.59 -5.07 18.25
CA SER A 149 -11.94 -6.13 19.01
C SER A 149 -12.87 -6.61 20.13
N ILE A 150 -12.62 -7.82 20.66
CA ILE A 150 -13.40 -8.37 21.78
C ILE A 150 -13.33 -7.44 23.01
N GLU A 151 -12.23 -6.69 23.13
CA GLU A 151 -12.07 -5.71 24.21
C GLU A 151 -13.00 -4.51 24.04
N ASP A 152 -13.27 -4.08 22.82
CA ASP A 152 -14.20 -2.97 22.53
C ASP A 152 -15.65 -3.38 22.77
N ILE A 153 -15.97 -4.65 22.68
CA ILE A 153 -17.34 -5.17 22.89
C ILE A 153 -17.68 -5.27 24.39
N LYS A 154 -16.69 -5.33 25.27
CA LYS A 154 -16.90 -5.44 26.73
C LYS A 154 -17.16 -4.11 27.42
N ASN A 155 -17.02 -3.02 26.72
CA ASN A 155 -17.31 -1.68 27.20
C ASN A 155 -18.63 -1.15 26.61
#